data_f1828b3d272df44c57b3e27805281372
#
_entry.id   f1828b3d272df44c57b3e27805281372
#
_cell.length_a   1.000
_cell.length_b   1.000
_cell.length_c   1.000
_cell.angle_alpha   90.00
_cell.angle_beta   90.00
_cell.angle_gamma   90.00
#
_symmetry.space_group_name_H-M   'P 1'
#
loop_
_entity.id
_entity.type
_entity.pdbx_description
1 polymer ?
#
loop_
_entity_poly.entity_id
_entity_poly.type
_entity_poly.pdbx_seq_one_letter_code
_entity_poly.pdbx_strand_id
1 'polypeptide(L)'
;MKHLLIITFLFLFGGHSFGQLPIPTPEIVQNIQGTFYLKDKCPVVYAVDESASYLSLLQKEVLHTTSIQLSNKKQKAAICFVDDSSLSSESYRINITQKQIEIRAKDRGGFIYAVQTLRQWVKMEQGYPTFTCANIIDSPRLNWRCFMLDSGRQYQKVSTIKKYIDMASLLKMNRFHWHLTEGLGWRIEIKRYPELTRTGAFVGKGAGQQGFYSQDDIKEIVRYAADLNITVVPEIDMPGHAEAALTAYPMLGCFDTPIEIPENGFTQNIFCAGKENTIVFLQNVLDEVCELFPSTYIHLGGDEALKGNWDKCPDCQLAIKTKKLKSSHDLQLWFSSHMANYLKNKGRKAIFWGDVVYEDGYPLPDNIAIQWWNWRGHKDLALKNAIRNGHPVICSTNYYMYLNFPVTPWKGYEANRTFDLKDVYLHNPSYKTETNPLILGMTCALWADYGVTEDMIDRRLFPRILAVAEQMWYKGELCSFDTFYSNILQKENWFNKQGFQFGPALKENTDHSYQWD
;
A
#
# COMPACT_ATOMS: atom_id res chain seq x y z
N MET A 1 21.20 -45.27 -20.55
CA MET A 1 20.83 -44.22 -21.50
C MET A 1 19.34 -43.88 -21.27
N LYS A 2 19.05 -42.83 -20.55
CA LYS A 2 17.67 -42.35 -20.36
C LYS A 2 17.53 -41.09 -21.22
N HIS A 3 16.70 -41.15 -22.25
CA HIS A 3 16.39 -40.02 -23.10
C HIS A 3 15.51 -39.04 -22.34
N LEU A 4 16.04 -37.85 -22.13
CA LEU A 4 15.31 -36.68 -21.61
C LEU A 4 14.58 -36.04 -22.80
N LEU A 5 13.27 -36.16 -22.84
CA LEU A 5 12.42 -35.48 -23.84
C LEU A 5 12.31 -34.00 -23.42
N ILE A 6 13.06 -33.14 -24.11
CA ILE A 6 12.87 -31.68 -24.02
C ILE A 6 11.70 -31.34 -24.93
N ILE A 7 10.55 -31.02 -24.36
CA ILE A 7 9.41 -30.47 -25.11
C ILE A 7 9.66 -28.96 -25.27
N THR A 8 10.18 -28.59 -26.43
CA THR A 8 10.33 -27.20 -26.83
C THR A 8 8.94 -26.70 -27.28
N PHE A 9 8.29 -25.87 -26.47
CA PHE A 9 7.10 -25.15 -26.90
C PHE A 9 7.52 -24.05 -27.89
N LEU A 10 7.31 -24.31 -29.16
CA LEU A 10 7.35 -23.29 -30.21
C LEU A 10 6.17 -22.33 -30.01
N PHE A 11 6.44 -21.11 -29.55
CA PHE A 11 5.50 -20.01 -29.65
C PHE A 11 5.34 -19.60 -31.11
N LEU A 12 4.30 -20.06 -31.76
CA LEU A 12 3.83 -19.51 -33.04
C LEU A 12 3.23 -18.13 -32.75
N PHE A 13 4.01 -17.08 -32.97
CA PHE A 13 3.52 -15.71 -33.06
C PHE A 13 2.66 -15.55 -34.31
N GLY A 14 1.39 -15.93 -34.26
CA GLY A 14 0.37 -15.46 -35.17
C GLY A 14 0.07 -14.00 -34.81
N GLY A 15 0.27 -13.08 -35.75
CA GLY A 15 0.00 -11.64 -35.60
C GLY A 15 -1.49 -11.34 -35.38
N HIS A 16 -1.99 -11.62 -34.18
CA HIS A 16 -3.27 -11.13 -33.70
C HIS A 16 -2.96 -9.93 -32.82
N SER A 17 -3.56 -8.80 -33.10
CA SER A 17 -3.54 -7.64 -32.22
C SER A 17 -3.95 -8.11 -30.82
N PHE A 18 -2.99 -8.16 -29.90
CA PHE A 18 -3.30 -8.41 -28.50
C PHE A 18 -4.29 -7.32 -28.07
N GLY A 19 -5.53 -7.73 -27.75
CA GLY A 19 -6.49 -6.83 -27.10
C GLY A 19 -5.82 -6.24 -25.86
N GLN A 20 -6.24 -5.04 -25.46
CA GLN A 20 -5.75 -4.35 -24.28
C GLN A 20 -5.73 -5.29 -23.07
N LEU A 21 -4.53 -5.69 -22.57
CA LEU A 21 -4.43 -6.53 -21.39
C LEU A 21 -4.78 -5.73 -20.13
N PRO A 22 -5.39 -6.34 -19.11
CA PRO A 22 -5.54 -5.72 -17.80
C PRO A 22 -4.18 -5.35 -17.19
N ILE A 23 -4.17 -4.34 -16.33
CA ILE A 23 -3.02 -3.96 -15.51
C ILE A 23 -3.44 -4.09 -14.04
N PRO A 24 -2.78 -4.92 -13.23
CA PRO A 24 -1.66 -5.83 -13.56
C PRO A 24 -2.05 -6.94 -14.54
N THR A 25 -1.07 -7.34 -15.35
CA THR A 25 -1.22 -8.38 -16.36
C THR A 25 -1.49 -9.74 -15.70
N PRO A 26 -2.52 -10.51 -16.14
CA PRO A 26 -2.72 -11.87 -15.68
C PRO A 26 -1.58 -12.81 -16.10
N GLU A 27 -1.30 -13.82 -15.27
CA GLU A 27 -0.22 -14.78 -15.51
C GLU A 27 -0.37 -15.53 -16.84
N ILE A 28 -1.58 -15.98 -17.16
CA ILE A 28 -1.89 -16.67 -18.41
C ILE A 28 -3.17 -16.09 -19.00
N VAL A 29 -3.11 -15.70 -20.26
CA VAL A 29 -4.27 -15.32 -21.07
C VAL A 29 -4.24 -16.11 -22.37
N GLN A 30 -5.20 -17.01 -22.52
CA GLN A 30 -5.40 -17.80 -23.72
C GLN A 30 -6.68 -17.36 -24.43
N ASN A 31 -6.54 -16.59 -25.51
CA ASN A 31 -7.68 -16.14 -26.31
C ASN A 31 -8.38 -17.33 -27.00
N ILE A 32 -9.69 -17.29 -27.00
CA ILE A 32 -10.57 -18.26 -27.68
C ILE A 32 -11.39 -17.47 -28.72
N GLN A 33 -11.69 -18.09 -29.85
CA GLN A 33 -12.52 -17.45 -30.87
C GLN A 33 -13.95 -17.20 -30.36
N GLY A 34 -14.42 -15.95 -30.49
CA GLY A 34 -15.77 -15.54 -30.17
C GLY A 34 -15.86 -14.41 -29.14
N THR A 35 -17.07 -13.94 -28.94
CA THR A 35 -17.42 -12.86 -28.03
C THR A 35 -18.63 -13.26 -27.20
N PHE A 36 -18.59 -13.02 -25.91
CA PHE A 36 -19.74 -13.11 -25.02
C PHE A 36 -20.44 -11.76 -24.98
N TYR A 37 -21.74 -11.74 -25.20
CA TYR A 37 -22.60 -10.55 -25.14
C TYR A 37 -23.50 -10.63 -23.90
N LEU A 38 -23.36 -9.69 -22.97
CA LEU A 38 -24.23 -9.59 -21.82
C LEU A 38 -25.47 -8.74 -22.19
N LYS A 39 -26.57 -9.44 -22.59
CA LYS A 39 -27.79 -8.79 -23.11
C LYS A 39 -28.75 -8.38 -21.98
N ASP A 40 -29.56 -7.34 -22.23
CA ASP A 40 -30.41 -6.63 -21.26
C ASP A 40 -31.48 -7.46 -20.51
N LYS A 41 -31.87 -8.61 -21.01
CA LYS A 41 -32.93 -9.39 -20.38
C LYS A 41 -32.37 -10.41 -19.40
N CYS A 42 -31.79 -9.95 -18.30
CA CYS A 42 -31.40 -10.73 -17.15
C CYS A 42 -29.98 -11.33 -17.19
N PRO A 43 -28.94 -10.60 -16.81
CA PRO A 43 -27.74 -11.26 -16.38
C PRO A 43 -28.09 -12.04 -15.11
N VAL A 44 -28.27 -13.33 -15.25
CA VAL A 44 -28.45 -14.22 -14.12
C VAL A 44 -27.07 -14.55 -13.57
N VAL A 45 -26.84 -14.18 -12.33
CA VAL A 45 -25.59 -14.45 -11.62
C VAL A 45 -25.82 -15.54 -10.60
N TYR A 46 -25.00 -16.57 -10.61
CA TYR A 46 -24.90 -17.56 -9.56
C TYR A 46 -23.68 -17.23 -8.71
N ALA A 47 -23.88 -17.05 -7.42
CA ALA A 47 -22.82 -16.74 -6.46
C ALA A 47 -22.91 -17.64 -5.24
N VAL A 48 -21.76 -17.96 -4.64
CA VAL A 48 -21.69 -18.74 -3.40
C VAL A 48 -22.08 -17.92 -2.18
N ASP A 49 -21.87 -16.60 -2.23
CA ASP A 49 -22.26 -15.64 -1.20
C ASP A 49 -22.95 -14.43 -1.84
N GLU A 50 -24.25 -14.29 -1.58
CA GLU A 50 -25.07 -13.23 -2.17
C GLU A 50 -24.70 -11.83 -1.65
N SER A 51 -24.14 -11.74 -0.45
CA SER A 51 -23.72 -10.49 0.18
C SER A 51 -22.29 -10.06 -0.19
N ALA A 52 -21.60 -10.82 -1.03
CA ALA A 52 -20.19 -10.59 -1.30
C ALA A 52 -19.96 -9.28 -2.07
N SER A 53 -18.95 -8.52 -1.64
CA SER A 53 -18.56 -7.22 -2.23
C SER A 53 -18.18 -7.31 -3.71
N TYR A 54 -17.69 -8.45 -4.20
CA TYR A 54 -17.39 -8.64 -5.62
C TYR A 54 -18.64 -8.55 -6.52
N LEU A 55 -19.82 -8.85 -5.99
CA LEU A 55 -21.08 -8.61 -6.73
C LEU A 55 -21.35 -7.12 -6.92
N SER A 56 -21.11 -6.30 -5.88
CA SER A 56 -21.25 -4.84 -6.00
C SER A 56 -20.26 -4.24 -7.00
N LEU A 57 -19.01 -4.73 -7.01
CA LEU A 57 -18.01 -4.31 -8.01
C LEU A 57 -18.43 -4.70 -9.42
N LEU A 58 -18.93 -5.92 -9.61
CA LEU A 58 -19.43 -6.40 -10.90
C LEU A 58 -20.62 -5.56 -11.37
N GLN A 59 -21.56 -5.25 -10.48
CA GLN A 59 -22.72 -4.43 -10.80
C GLN A 59 -22.34 -3.02 -11.21
N LYS A 60 -21.45 -2.38 -10.45
CA LYS A 60 -21.03 -1.00 -10.68
C LYS A 60 -20.42 -0.78 -12.07
N GLU A 61 -19.67 -1.74 -12.58
CA GLU A 61 -18.84 -1.54 -13.78
C GLU A 61 -19.30 -2.37 -14.98
N VAL A 62 -19.64 -3.63 -14.74
CA VAL A 62 -19.93 -4.60 -15.81
C VAL A 62 -21.43 -4.65 -16.10
N LEU A 63 -22.26 -4.47 -15.08
CA LEU A 63 -23.70 -4.61 -15.13
C LEU A 63 -24.46 -3.30 -14.89
N HIS A 64 -23.80 -2.15 -15.02
CA HIS A 64 -24.42 -0.85 -14.71
C HIS A 64 -25.68 -0.54 -15.53
N THR A 65 -25.85 -1.16 -16.69
CA THR A 65 -27.03 -1.02 -17.56
C THR A 65 -28.13 -2.03 -17.25
N THR A 66 -27.88 -3.03 -16.41
CA THR A 66 -28.78 -4.16 -16.16
C THR A 66 -28.82 -4.50 -14.69
N SER A 67 -29.97 -4.96 -14.17
CA SER A 67 -30.10 -5.43 -12.79
C SER A 67 -29.50 -6.83 -12.64
N ILE A 68 -28.76 -7.07 -11.55
CA ILE A 68 -28.34 -8.43 -11.18
C ILE A 68 -29.57 -9.24 -10.77
N GLN A 69 -29.72 -10.40 -11.40
CA GLN A 69 -30.68 -11.42 -10.95
C GLN A 69 -29.91 -12.62 -10.41
N LEU A 70 -30.13 -12.93 -9.13
CA LEU A 70 -29.49 -14.07 -8.51
C LEU A 70 -30.18 -15.38 -8.90
N SER A 71 -29.39 -16.42 -9.15
CA SER A 71 -29.87 -17.75 -9.50
C SER A 71 -29.25 -18.79 -8.57
N ASN A 72 -30.06 -19.74 -8.15
CA ASN A 72 -29.60 -20.95 -7.43
C ASN A 72 -29.17 -22.09 -8.40
N LYS A 73 -29.18 -21.84 -9.72
CA LYS A 73 -28.81 -22.82 -10.76
C LYS A 73 -27.70 -22.28 -11.66
N LYS A 74 -26.49 -22.82 -11.49
CA LYS A 74 -25.30 -22.48 -12.28
C LYS A 74 -25.53 -22.52 -13.79
N GLN A 75 -26.25 -23.55 -14.31
CA GLN A 75 -26.49 -23.74 -15.75
C GLN A 75 -27.35 -22.65 -16.39
N LYS A 76 -28.06 -21.86 -15.59
CA LYS A 76 -28.91 -20.75 -16.07
C LYS A 76 -28.24 -19.38 -15.95
N ALA A 77 -27.09 -19.30 -15.27
CA ALA A 77 -26.40 -18.05 -15.03
C ALA A 77 -25.52 -17.65 -16.21
N ALA A 78 -25.59 -16.38 -16.59
CA ALA A 78 -24.66 -15.78 -17.56
C ALA A 78 -23.26 -15.60 -16.94
N ILE A 79 -23.19 -15.32 -15.65
CA ILE A 79 -21.95 -15.21 -14.86
C ILE A 79 -22.05 -16.11 -13.65
N CYS A 80 -21.01 -16.94 -13.41
CA CYS A 80 -20.96 -17.89 -12.31
C CYS A 80 -19.73 -17.67 -11.45
N PHE A 81 -19.93 -17.61 -10.13
CA PHE A 81 -18.87 -17.68 -9.13
C PHE A 81 -18.88 -19.09 -8.52
N VAL A 82 -17.73 -19.74 -8.49
CA VAL A 82 -17.60 -21.14 -8.09
C VAL A 82 -16.40 -21.30 -7.18
N ASP A 83 -16.62 -21.82 -5.97
CA ASP A 83 -15.54 -22.17 -5.06
C ASP A 83 -14.64 -23.26 -5.66
N ASP A 84 -13.33 -23.05 -5.58
CA ASP A 84 -12.32 -24.01 -6.01
C ASP A 84 -11.18 -24.08 -5.00
N SER A 85 -11.31 -25.02 -4.06
CA SER A 85 -10.32 -25.24 -2.98
C SER A 85 -8.95 -25.70 -3.48
N SER A 86 -8.84 -26.11 -4.74
CA SER A 86 -7.57 -26.51 -5.36
C SER A 86 -6.66 -25.32 -5.68
N LEU A 87 -7.22 -24.11 -5.74
CA LEU A 87 -6.47 -22.89 -5.98
C LEU A 87 -5.78 -22.39 -4.72
N SER A 88 -4.70 -21.64 -4.87
CA SER A 88 -4.07 -20.91 -3.76
C SER A 88 -4.89 -19.68 -3.37
N SER A 89 -4.62 -19.12 -2.19
CA SER A 89 -5.24 -17.89 -1.74
C SER A 89 -5.01 -16.76 -2.75
N GLU A 90 -6.03 -15.91 -2.94
CA GLU A 90 -6.02 -14.77 -3.87
C GLU A 90 -5.84 -15.12 -5.36
N SER A 91 -5.79 -16.42 -5.70
CA SER A 91 -5.71 -16.90 -7.09
C SER A 91 -7.09 -17.09 -7.69
N TYR A 92 -7.18 -17.00 -9.01
CA TYR A 92 -8.45 -17.21 -9.71
C TYR A 92 -8.26 -17.79 -11.11
N ARG A 93 -9.35 -18.32 -11.64
CA ARG A 93 -9.51 -18.69 -13.06
C ARG A 93 -10.78 -18.07 -13.60
N ILE A 94 -10.72 -17.54 -14.83
CA ILE A 94 -11.88 -17.04 -15.55
C ILE A 94 -11.97 -17.80 -16.88
N ASN A 95 -13.11 -18.44 -17.13
CA ASN A 95 -13.41 -19.04 -18.40
C ASN A 95 -14.55 -18.24 -19.06
N ILE A 96 -14.25 -17.55 -20.16
CA ILE A 96 -15.20 -16.77 -20.95
C ILE A 96 -15.51 -17.53 -22.23
N THR A 97 -16.75 -18.00 -22.34
CA THR A 97 -17.28 -18.63 -23.54
C THR A 97 -18.34 -17.72 -24.18
N GLN A 98 -18.81 -18.02 -25.38
CA GLN A 98 -19.93 -17.28 -25.99
C GLN A 98 -21.25 -17.39 -25.21
N LYS A 99 -21.35 -18.32 -24.25
CA LYS A 99 -22.58 -18.60 -23.48
C LYS A 99 -22.53 -18.12 -22.04
N GLN A 100 -21.35 -18.09 -21.42
CA GLN A 100 -21.22 -17.93 -20.00
C GLN A 100 -19.80 -17.46 -19.63
N ILE A 101 -19.69 -16.68 -18.54
CA ILE A 101 -18.46 -16.41 -17.82
C ILE A 101 -18.46 -17.22 -16.53
N GLU A 102 -17.48 -18.09 -16.34
CA GLU A 102 -17.26 -18.81 -15.09
C GLU A 102 -16.01 -18.28 -14.40
N ILE A 103 -16.15 -17.88 -13.13
CA ILE A 103 -15.09 -17.38 -12.26
C ILE A 103 -14.89 -18.40 -11.14
N ARG A 104 -13.68 -18.91 -10.99
CA ARG A 104 -13.29 -19.84 -9.93
C ARG A 104 -12.24 -19.22 -9.04
N ALA A 105 -12.43 -19.31 -7.73
CA ALA A 105 -11.46 -18.88 -6.72
C ALA A 105 -11.63 -19.72 -5.45
N LYS A 106 -10.58 -19.75 -4.62
CA LYS A 106 -10.62 -20.40 -3.31
C LYS A 106 -11.24 -19.50 -2.24
N ASP A 107 -11.07 -18.21 -2.38
CA ASP A 107 -11.42 -17.21 -1.36
C ASP A 107 -11.95 -15.92 -1.98
N ARG A 108 -12.45 -15.05 -1.10
CA ARG A 108 -13.00 -13.75 -1.47
C ARG A 108 -12.01 -12.87 -2.25
N GLY A 109 -10.71 -12.91 -1.88
CA GLY A 109 -9.67 -12.15 -2.58
C GLY A 109 -9.55 -12.54 -4.04
N GLY A 110 -9.55 -13.85 -4.34
CA GLY A 110 -9.52 -14.34 -5.70
C GLY A 110 -10.74 -13.90 -6.51
N PHE A 111 -11.96 -13.91 -5.94
CA PHE A 111 -13.15 -13.41 -6.63
C PHE A 111 -13.09 -11.92 -6.91
N ILE A 112 -12.63 -11.10 -5.93
CA ILE A 112 -12.45 -9.66 -6.11
C ILE A 112 -11.48 -9.38 -7.26
N TYR A 113 -10.30 -10.01 -7.26
CA TYR A 113 -9.29 -9.77 -8.29
C TYR A 113 -9.69 -10.27 -9.67
N ALA A 114 -10.48 -11.36 -9.75
CA ALA A 114 -11.10 -11.80 -10.99
C ALA A 114 -12.05 -10.73 -11.55
N VAL A 115 -12.89 -10.14 -10.68
CA VAL A 115 -13.79 -9.05 -11.09
C VAL A 115 -13.01 -7.81 -11.52
N GLN A 116 -11.93 -7.44 -10.81
CA GLN A 116 -11.06 -6.33 -11.23
C GLN A 116 -10.43 -6.57 -12.62
N THR A 117 -10.11 -7.80 -12.94
CA THR A 117 -9.67 -8.19 -14.29
C THR A 117 -10.78 -8.05 -15.32
N LEU A 118 -12.00 -8.52 -15.02
CA LEU A 118 -13.15 -8.38 -15.92
C LEU A 118 -13.53 -6.92 -16.15
N ARG A 119 -13.43 -6.05 -15.16
CA ARG A 119 -13.65 -4.60 -15.29
C ARG A 119 -12.75 -3.96 -16.35
N GLN A 120 -11.52 -4.42 -16.46
CA GLN A 120 -10.58 -3.97 -17.49
C GLN A 120 -10.69 -4.73 -18.82
N TRP A 121 -11.40 -5.86 -18.85
CA TRP A 121 -11.58 -6.73 -20.02
C TRP A 121 -12.83 -6.38 -20.83
N VAL A 122 -13.85 -5.80 -20.17
CA VAL A 122 -15.13 -5.45 -20.79
C VAL A 122 -14.96 -4.38 -21.85
N LYS A 123 -15.70 -4.56 -22.98
CA LYS A 123 -15.89 -3.56 -24.01
C LYS A 123 -17.38 -3.27 -24.15
N MET A 124 -17.72 -2.11 -24.68
CA MET A 124 -19.10 -1.77 -25.02
C MET A 124 -19.27 -1.84 -26.52
N GLU A 125 -20.13 -2.75 -27.01
CA GLU A 125 -20.47 -2.89 -28.44
C GLU A 125 -21.96 -2.86 -28.60
N GLN A 126 -22.46 -1.97 -29.46
CA GLN A 126 -23.89 -1.80 -29.75
C GLN A 126 -24.76 -1.56 -28.49
N GLY A 127 -24.18 -0.90 -27.47
CA GLY A 127 -24.86 -0.63 -26.20
C GLY A 127 -24.81 -1.75 -25.17
N TYR A 128 -24.16 -2.88 -25.46
CA TYR A 128 -24.05 -4.02 -24.55
C TYR A 128 -22.61 -4.23 -24.08
N PRO A 129 -22.43 -4.63 -22.80
CA PRO A 129 -21.13 -5.13 -22.33
C PRO A 129 -20.77 -6.42 -23.10
N THR A 130 -19.55 -6.45 -23.62
CA THR A 130 -19.01 -7.60 -24.35
C THR A 130 -17.67 -8.02 -23.81
N PHE A 131 -17.36 -9.32 -23.92
CA PHE A 131 -16.12 -9.91 -23.46
C PHE A 131 -15.56 -10.82 -24.55
N THR A 132 -14.33 -10.58 -24.97
CA THR A 132 -13.60 -11.52 -25.83
C THR A 132 -13.47 -12.86 -25.09
N CYS A 133 -13.83 -13.96 -25.76
CA CYS A 133 -13.71 -15.30 -25.16
C CYS A 133 -12.24 -15.63 -24.84
N ALA A 134 -11.99 -16.11 -23.63
CA ALA A 134 -10.65 -16.42 -23.15
C ALA A 134 -10.66 -17.38 -21.95
N ASN A 135 -9.56 -18.09 -21.76
CA ASN A 135 -9.18 -18.68 -20.48
C ASN A 135 -8.12 -17.80 -19.83
N ILE A 136 -8.37 -17.37 -18.60
CA ILE A 136 -7.46 -16.56 -17.80
C ILE A 136 -7.14 -17.33 -16.54
N ILE A 137 -5.84 -17.47 -16.23
CA ILE A 137 -5.33 -18.05 -14.97
C ILE A 137 -4.43 -17.01 -14.37
N ASP A 138 -4.63 -16.73 -13.07
CA ASP A 138 -3.91 -15.66 -12.44
C ASP A 138 -3.71 -15.89 -10.95
N SER A 139 -2.60 -15.39 -10.44
CA SER A 139 -2.22 -15.50 -9.03
C SER A 139 -1.17 -14.46 -8.66
N PRO A 140 -1.14 -13.97 -7.40
CA PRO A 140 -0.18 -12.96 -6.99
C PRO A 140 1.25 -13.49 -6.95
N ARG A 141 2.20 -12.67 -7.40
CA ARG A 141 3.64 -12.92 -7.25
C ARG A 141 4.08 -12.74 -5.80
N LEU A 142 3.67 -11.66 -5.15
CA LEU A 142 4.04 -11.30 -3.79
C LEU A 142 2.84 -11.41 -2.84
N ASN A 143 3.09 -11.85 -1.61
CA ASN A 143 2.07 -11.94 -0.56
C ASN A 143 1.73 -10.59 0.07
N TRP A 144 2.67 -9.65 0.09
CA TRP A 144 2.50 -8.29 0.58
C TRP A 144 2.58 -7.32 -0.59
N ARG A 145 1.46 -6.68 -0.92
CA ARG A 145 1.30 -5.72 -2.00
C ARG A 145 0.60 -4.50 -1.43
N CYS A 146 1.34 -3.44 -1.17
CA CYS A 146 0.88 -2.35 -0.32
C CYS A 146 1.04 -0.98 -0.98
N PHE A 147 0.03 -0.15 -0.79
CA PHE A 147 0.11 1.30 -1.00
C PHE A 147 0.08 2.00 0.35
N MET A 148 0.97 2.96 0.57
CA MET A 148 1.04 3.81 1.74
C MET A 148 0.61 5.23 1.40
N LEU A 149 -0.18 5.86 2.29
CA LEU A 149 -0.59 7.27 2.19
C LEU A 149 -0.27 8.01 3.49
N ASP A 150 0.38 9.16 3.36
CA ASP A 150 0.71 10.05 4.46
C ASP A 150 -0.45 11.02 4.74
N SER A 151 -1.23 10.70 5.76
CA SER A 151 -2.24 11.60 6.33
C SER A 151 -1.68 12.47 7.47
N GLY A 152 -0.54 12.10 8.03
CA GLY A 152 0.11 12.84 9.11
C GLY A 152 0.49 14.25 8.70
N ARG A 153 1.15 14.43 7.54
CA ARG A 153 1.52 15.75 7.03
C ARG A 153 0.37 16.49 6.37
N GLN A 154 -0.50 15.77 5.64
CA GLN A 154 -1.68 16.34 4.97
C GLN A 154 -2.89 15.48 5.30
N TYR A 155 -3.90 16.07 5.93
CA TYR A 155 -5.17 15.40 6.17
C TYR A 155 -5.93 15.23 4.84
N GLN A 156 -6.39 14.02 4.57
CA GLN A 156 -7.29 13.73 3.46
C GLN A 156 -8.67 13.35 3.96
N LYS A 157 -9.70 13.73 3.22
CA LYS A 157 -11.09 13.37 3.56
C LYS A 157 -11.30 11.84 3.52
N VAL A 158 -12.25 11.34 4.30
CA VAL A 158 -12.63 9.92 4.31
C VAL A 158 -12.96 9.41 2.89
N SER A 159 -13.61 10.24 2.06
CA SER A 159 -13.89 9.90 0.66
C SER A 159 -12.63 9.71 -0.18
N THR A 160 -11.60 10.50 0.09
CA THR A 160 -10.29 10.39 -0.59
C THR A 160 -9.55 9.13 -0.17
N ILE A 161 -9.55 8.80 1.13
CA ILE A 161 -8.98 7.53 1.61
C ILE A 161 -9.67 6.34 0.92
N LYS A 162 -11.00 6.34 0.83
CA LYS A 162 -11.75 5.30 0.13
C LYS A 162 -11.42 5.22 -1.36
N LYS A 163 -11.25 6.36 -2.05
CA LYS A 163 -10.81 6.41 -3.44
C LYS A 163 -9.47 5.67 -3.64
N TYR A 164 -8.50 5.85 -2.75
CA TYR A 164 -7.20 5.17 -2.87
C TYR A 164 -7.22 3.71 -2.40
N ILE A 165 -8.17 3.34 -1.55
CA ILE A 165 -8.49 1.93 -1.26
C ILE A 165 -9.11 1.26 -2.51
N ASP A 166 -10.03 1.92 -3.22
CA ASP A 166 -10.57 1.45 -4.51
C ASP A 166 -9.46 1.26 -5.54
N MET A 167 -8.54 2.23 -5.67
CA MET A 167 -7.36 2.13 -6.52
C MET A 167 -6.49 0.91 -6.15
N ALA A 168 -6.17 0.74 -4.89
CA ALA A 168 -5.36 -0.38 -4.42
C ALA A 168 -6.01 -1.72 -4.76
N SER A 169 -7.34 -1.86 -4.54
CA SER A 169 -8.10 -3.05 -4.93
C SER A 169 -8.09 -3.28 -6.44
N LEU A 170 -8.30 -2.22 -7.24
CA LEU A 170 -8.26 -2.27 -8.70
C LEU A 170 -6.91 -2.78 -9.21
N LEU A 171 -5.83 -2.37 -8.56
CA LEU A 171 -4.46 -2.77 -8.85
C LEU A 171 -4.03 -4.05 -8.11
N LYS A 172 -4.98 -4.80 -7.54
CA LYS A 172 -4.79 -6.08 -6.85
C LYS A 172 -3.82 -6.01 -5.66
N MET A 173 -3.69 -4.85 -5.03
CA MET A 173 -2.99 -4.71 -3.76
C MET A 173 -3.88 -5.23 -2.62
N ASN A 174 -3.27 -5.73 -1.53
CA ASN A 174 -3.99 -6.33 -0.41
C ASN A 174 -3.68 -5.67 0.94
N ARG A 175 -2.89 -4.59 0.94
CA ARG A 175 -2.59 -3.80 2.13
C ARG A 175 -2.70 -2.31 1.81
N PHE A 176 -3.17 -1.57 2.80
CA PHE A 176 -3.14 -0.12 2.84
C PHE A 176 -2.39 0.31 4.10
N HIS A 177 -1.19 0.87 3.94
CA HIS A 177 -0.39 1.40 5.03
C HIS A 177 -0.80 2.86 5.26
N TRP A 178 -1.39 3.13 6.41
CA TRP A 178 -1.94 4.44 6.74
C TRP A 178 -1.04 5.15 7.75
N HIS A 179 -0.26 6.12 7.29
CA HIS A 179 0.62 6.93 8.11
C HIS A 179 -0.19 8.03 8.80
N LEU A 180 -0.51 7.84 10.09
CA LEU A 180 -1.50 8.61 10.83
C LEU A 180 -0.92 9.66 11.76
N THR A 181 0.38 9.63 12.04
CA THR A 181 1.01 10.52 13.03
C THR A 181 2.32 11.07 12.51
N GLU A 182 2.49 12.37 12.66
CA GLU A 182 3.64 13.12 12.17
C GLU A 182 3.86 14.40 12.98
N GLY A 183 4.98 15.09 12.74
CA GLY A 183 5.25 16.36 13.38
C GLY A 183 4.22 17.46 13.06
N LEU A 184 3.62 17.42 11.86
CA LEU A 184 2.60 18.38 11.42
C LEU A 184 1.16 17.96 11.78
N GLY A 185 0.96 16.75 12.31
CA GLY A 185 -0.37 16.39 12.72
C GLY A 185 -0.51 14.96 13.27
N TRP A 186 -1.34 14.88 14.29
CA TRP A 186 -1.84 13.62 14.84
C TRP A 186 -3.27 13.38 14.33
N ARG A 187 -3.49 12.31 13.54
CA ARG A 187 -4.75 12.13 12.79
C ARG A 187 -5.72 11.12 13.36
N ILE A 188 -5.34 10.34 14.35
CA ILE A 188 -6.18 9.29 14.93
C ILE A 188 -6.78 9.73 16.28
N GLU A 189 -8.10 9.63 16.43
CA GLU A 189 -8.75 9.86 17.73
C GLU A 189 -8.35 8.76 18.72
N ILE A 190 -7.77 9.19 19.85
CA ILE A 190 -7.50 8.35 21.04
C ILE A 190 -8.34 8.90 22.17
N LYS A 191 -9.40 8.20 22.55
CA LYS A 191 -10.39 8.69 23.53
C LYS A 191 -9.77 8.98 24.89
N ARG A 192 -8.77 8.20 25.27
CA ARG A 192 -8.03 8.39 26.51
C ARG A 192 -7.20 9.67 26.51
N TYR A 193 -6.80 10.16 25.34
CA TYR A 193 -5.93 11.33 25.18
C TYR A 193 -6.51 12.35 24.18
N PRO A 194 -7.57 13.06 24.55
CA PRO A 194 -8.34 13.90 23.63
C PRO A 194 -7.56 15.09 23.06
N GLU A 195 -6.53 15.58 23.76
CA GLU A 195 -5.71 16.70 23.24
C GLU A 195 -4.87 16.31 22.02
N LEU A 196 -4.65 15.04 21.76
CA LEU A 196 -4.01 14.59 20.52
C LEU A 196 -4.76 15.06 19.27
N THR A 197 -6.11 15.06 19.32
CA THR A 197 -6.95 15.52 18.20
C THR A 197 -7.47 16.94 18.39
N ARG A 198 -7.58 17.46 19.61
CA ARG A 198 -7.98 18.87 19.84
C ARG A 198 -6.86 19.84 19.53
N THR A 199 -5.61 19.48 19.87
CA THR A 199 -4.42 20.30 19.69
C THR A 199 -3.52 19.71 18.61
N GLY A 200 -3.10 18.44 18.73
CA GLY A 200 -2.14 17.79 17.88
C GLY A 200 -2.56 17.67 16.41
N ALA A 201 -3.86 17.58 16.13
CA ALA A 201 -4.39 17.55 14.76
C ALA A 201 -4.37 18.91 14.04
N PHE A 202 -4.08 20.00 14.76
CA PHE A 202 -4.19 21.37 14.27
C PHE A 202 -2.89 22.18 14.40
N VAL A 203 -1.77 21.53 14.64
CA VAL A 203 -0.45 22.19 14.74
C VAL A 203 0.08 22.65 13.38
N GLY A 204 -0.20 21.94 12.30
CA GLY A 204 0.13 22.34 10.94
C GLY A 204 -0.66 23.59 10.52
N LYS A 205 0.00 24.53 9.79
CA LYS A 205 -0.56 25.82 9.39
C LYS A 205 -0.91 25.89 7.90
N GLY A 206 -0.49 24.90 7.13
CA GLY A 206 -0.73 24.84 5.68
C GLY A 206 -2.16 24.42 5.33
N ALA A 207 -2.56 24.70 4.10
CA ALA A 207 -3.84 24.21 3.56
C ALA A 207 -3.86 22.68 3.60
N GLY A 208 -4.93 22.09 4.12
CA GLY A 208 -5.07 20.64 4.24
C GLY A 208 -4.29 19.98 5.39
N GLN A 209 -3.55 20.75 6.20
CA GLN A 209 -2.79 20.22 7.34
C GLN A 209 -3.61 20.07 8.63
N GLN A 210 -4.90 20.36 8.62
CA GLN A 210 -5.76 20.31 9.79
C GLN A 210 -6.87 19.30 9.62
N GLY A 211 -7.11 18.52 10.67
CA GLY A 211 -8.16 17.51 10.71
C GLY A 211 -7.70 16.21 11.35
N PHE A 212 -8.65 15.36 11.65
CA PHE A 212 -8.41 14.02 12.21
C PHE A 212 -9.53 13.07 11.80
N TYR A 213 -9.34 11.79 12.05
CA TYR A 213 -10.33 10.75 11.87
C TYR A 213 -10.85 10.33 13.24
N SER A 214 -12.18 10.39 13.42
CA SER A 214 -12.84 9.80 14.58
C SER A 214 -12.69 8.27 14.56
N GLN A 215 -12.89 7.64 15.69
CA GLN A 215 -12.87 6.16 15.73
C GLN A 215 -13.96 5.55 14.85
N ASP A 216 -15.06 6.25 14.61
CA ASP A 216 -16.12 5.79 13.72
C ASP A 216 -15.71 5.92 12.24
N ASP A 217 -15.02 7.00 11.85
CA ASP A 217 -14.39 7.12 10.51
C ASP A 217 -13.39 5.98 10.26
N ILE A 218 -12.58 5.67 11.26
CA ILE A 218 -11.58 4.59 11.16
C ILE A 218 -12.28 3.24 10.98
N LYS A 219 -13.28 2.93 11.79
CA LYS A 219 -14.06 1.68 11.66
C LYS A 219 -14.73 1.56 10.29
N GLU A 220 -15.26 2.69 9.78
CA GLU A 220 -15.86 2.75 8.45
C GLU A 220 -14.82 2.44 7.36
N ILE A 221 -13.63 3.06 7.41
CA ILE A 221 -12.54 2.84 6.46
C ILE A 221 -12.03 1.40 6.55
N VAL A 222 -11.80 0.87 7.75
CA VAL A 222 -11.31 -0.50 7.96
C VAL A 222 -12.29 -1.53 7.39
N ARG A 223 -13.61 -1.35 7.63
CA ARG A 223 -14.64 -2.21 7.06
C ARG A 223 -14.67 -2.11 5.54
N TYR A 224 -14.66 -0.88 5.01
CA TYR A 224 -14.65 -0.64 3.55
C TYR A 224 -13.45 -1.30 2.87
N ALA A 225 -12.26 -1.19 3.43
CA ALA A 225 -11.05 -1.84 2.94
C ALA A 225 -11.16 -3.38 2.99
N ALA A 226 -11.67 -3.92 4.10
CA ALA A 226 -11.89 -5.35 4.26
C ALA A 226 -12.87 -5.90 3.22
N ASP A 227 -13.90 -5.13 2.85
CA ASP A 227 -14.84 -5.47 1.78
C ASP A 227 -14.16 -5.60 0.41
N LEU A 228 -13.01 -4.99 0.23
CA LEU A 228 -12.19 -5.03 -0.99
C LEU A 228 -10.93 -5.91 -0.86
N ASN A 229 -10.88 -6.80 0.14
CA ASN A 229 -9.73 -7.66 0.44
C ASN A 229 -8.45 -6.89 0.79
N ILE A 230 -8.59 -5.69 1.39
CA ILE A 230 -7.48 -4.86 1.82
C ILE A 230 -7.43 -4.79 3.34
N THR A 231 -6.28 -5.13 3.91
CA THR A 231 -6.01 -4.93 5.34
C THR A 231 -5.37 -3.56 5.54
N VAL A 232 -5.96 -2.73 6.40
CA VAL A 232 -5.37 -1.45 6.80
C VAL A 232 -4.30 -1.71 7.86
N VAL A 233 -3.07 -1.27 7.58
CA VAL A 233 -1.93 -1.32 8.51
C VAL A 233 -1.70 0.10 9.03
N PRO A 234 -2.06 0.42 10.28
CA PRO A 234 -1.85 1.76 10.83
C PRO A 234 -0.38 1.96 11.19
N GLU A 235 0.11 3.20 11.03
CA GLU A 235 1.38 3.64 11.56
C GLU A 235 1.18 4.70 12.63
N ILE A 236 1.81 4.45 13.80
CA ILE A 236 1.96 5.37 14.91
C ILE A 236 3.47 5.52 15.14
N ASP A 237 4.03 6.56 14.57
CA ASP A 237 5.48 6.74 14.57
C ASP A 237 6.02 7.09 15.95
N MET A 238 7.14 6.45 16.31
CA MET A 238 7.82 6.62 17.57
C MET A 238 9.27 6.08 17.51
N PRO A 239 10.24 6.71 18.12
CA PRO A 239 10.13 7.88 19.01
C PRO A 239 10.18 9.22 18.26
N GLY A 240 10.57 9.25 16.99
CA GLY A 240 10.61 10.43 16.12
C GLY A 240 9.23 10.88 15.64
N HIS A 241 9.20 11.92 14.84
CA HIS A 241 7.97 12.46 14.21
C HIS A 241 6.83 12.71 15.22
N ALA A 242 7.20 13.13 16.44
CA ALA A 242 6.32 13.18 17.60
C ALA A 242 5.83 14.59 17.95
N GLU A 243 6.24 15.62 17.21
CA GLU A 243 6.07 17.02 17.58
C GLU A 243 4.59 17.38 17.78
N ALA A 244 3.68 16.85 16.97
CA ALA A 244 2.26 17.08 17.15
C ALA A 244 1.74 16.53 18.50
N ALA A 245 2.16 15.32 18.87
CA ALA A 245 1.82 14.72 20.16
C ALA A 245 2.46 15.47 21.33
N LEU A 246 3.70 15.90 21.19
CA LEU A 246 4.43 16.64 22.21
C LEU A 246 3.90 18.08 22.38
N THR A 247 3.30 18.67 21.35
CA THR A 247 2.56 19.93 21.47
C THR A 247 1.31 19.76 22.30
N ALA A 248 0.61 18.63 22.13
CA ALA A 248 -0.57 18.30 22.93
C ALA A 248 -0.23 17.90 24.37
N TYR A 249 0.87 17.19 24.58
CA TYR A 249 1.33 16.64 25.85
C TYR A 249 2.83 16.84 26.04
N PRO A 250 3.31 18.05 26.39
CA PRO A 250 4.76 18.35 26.46
C PRO A 250 5.54 17.46 27.43
N MET A 251 4.89 16.96 28.49
CA MET A 251 5.50 16.08 29.49
C MET A 251 6.00 14.73 28.93
N LEU A 252 5.59 14.36 27.71
CA LEU A 252 6.06 13.13 27.06
C LEU A 252 7.43 13.29 26.38
N GLY A 253 7.89 14.53 26.18
CA GLY A 253 9.21 14.86 25.69
C GLY A 253 10.27 14.84 26.81
N CYS A 254 11.53 15.02 26.43
CA CYS A 254 12.65 15.09 27.37
C CYS A 254 12.58 16.30 28.30
N PHE A 255 12.09 17.41 27.77
CA PHE A 255 11.95 18.67 28.49
C PHE A 255 10.48 19.09 28.40
N ASP A 256 9.89 19.41 29.55
CA ASP A 256 8.47 19.77 29.64
C ASP A 256 8.20 21.23 29.19
N THR A 257 8.70 21.56 28.00
CA THR A 257 8.64 22.92 27.42
C THR A 257 7.78 22.93 26.15
N PRO A 258 7.07 24.02 25.87
CA PRO A 258 6.40 24.21 24.57
C PRO A 258 7.39 24.04 23.41
N ILE A 259 6.90 23.41 22.35
CA ILE A 259 7.70 23.11 21.15
C ILE A 259 7.29 24.09 20.03
N GLU A 260 8.27 24.73 19.40
CA GLU A 260 8.06 25.39 18.12
C GLU A 260 8.25 24.38 16.99
N ILE A 261 7.20 24.18 16.20
CA ILE A 261 7.22 23.27 15.07
C ILE A 261 7.58 24.06 13.80
N PRO A 262 8.71 23.75 13.14
CA PRO A 262 9.07 24.38 11.87
C PRO A 262 8.12 23.91 10.75
N GLU A 263 8.17 24.61 9.61
CA GLU A 263 7.28 24.36 8.47
C GLU A 263 7.35 22.89 7.95
N ASN A 264 8.53 22.28 8.05
CA ASN A 264 8.73 20.88 7.66
C ASN A 264 8.29 19.85 8.73
N GLY A 265 7.89 20.30 9.93
CA GLY A 265 7.41 19.45 11.01
C GLY A 265 8.48 18.64 11.74
N PHE A 266 9.78 18.87 11.50
CA PHE A 266 10.85 17.97 11.97
C PHE A 266 11.83 18.67 12.90
N THR A 267 12.03 18.14 14.10
CA THR A 267 12.93 18.68 15.14
C THR A 267 13.68 17.56 15.88
N GLN A 268 14.45 17.95 16.92
CA GLN A 268 15.03 17.02 17.89
C GLN A 268 14.06 16.62 19.03
N ASN A 269 12.81 17.09 18.97
CA ASN A 269 11.83 16.78 20.00
C ASN A 269 11.13 15.46 19.68
N ILE A 270 11.64 14.40 20.27
CA ILE A 270 11.12 13.04 20.14
C ILE A 270 10.57 12.56 21.49
N PHE A 271 9.75 11.52 21.51
CA PHE A 271 9.27 10.91 22.76
C PHE A 271 10.42 10.53 23.68
N CYS A 272 10.31 10.85 24.96
CA CYS A 272 11.34 10.55 25.95
C CYS A 272 11.32 9.07 26.34
N ALA A 273 12.30 8.30 25.90
CA ALA A 273 12.41 6.88 26.23
C ALA A 273 12.82 6.60 27.70
N GLY A 274 13.26 7.63 28.43
CA GLY A 274 13.63 7.52 29.84
C GLY A 274 12.47 7.67 30.81
N LYS A 275 11.35 8.26 30.38
CA LYS A 275 10.19 8.53 31.25
C LYS A 275 9.15 7.41 31.16
N GLU A 276 8.78 6.85 32.33
CA GLU A 276 7.77 5.79 32.41
C GLU A 276 6.39 6.25 31.94
N ASN A 277 5.98 7.49 32.22
CA ASN A 277 4.71 8.05 31.76
C ASN A 277 4.63 8.10 30.22
N THR A 278 5.73 8.32 29.51
CA THR A 278 5.79 8.27 28.05
C THR A 278 5.57 6.85 27.52
N ILE A 279 6.20 5.87 28.17
CA ILE A 279 6.02 4.45 27.83
C ILE A 279 4.55 4.04 28.03
N VAL A 280 3.97 4.36 29.20
CA VAL A 280 2.57 4.04 29.51
C VAL A 280 1.61 4.76 28.57
N PHE A 281 1.88 6.02 28.23
CA PHE A 281 1.10 6.77 27.24
C PHE A 281 1.04 6.03 25.90
N LEU A 282 2.19 5.65 25.36
CA LEU A 282 2.28 4.96 24.06
C LEU A 282 1.62 3.57 24.10
N GLN A 283 1.75 2.84 25.20
CA GLN A 283 1.04 1.57 25.39
C GLN A 283 -0.47 1.75 25.37
N ASN A 284 -0.99 2.77 26.04
CA ASN A 284 -2.42 3.10 26.03
C ASN A 284 -2.92 3.53 24.63
N VAL A 285 -2.10 4.24 23.86
CA VAL A 285 -2.40 4.55 22.44
C VAL A 285 -2.51 3.26 21.63
N LEU A 286 -1.51 2.36 21.79
CA LEU A 286 -1.51 1.08 21.07
C LEU A 286 -2.66 0.16 21.50
N ASP A 287 -3.22 0.29 22.68
CA ASP A 287 -4.41 -0.43 23.10
C ASP A 287 -5.61 -0.07 22.21
N GLU A 288 -5.91 1.22 22.08
CA GLU A 288 -7.02 1.69 21.23
C GLU A 288 -6.74 1.40 19.73
N VAL A 289 -5.49 1.52 19.28
CA VAL A 289 -5.12 1.16 17.91
C VAL A 289 -5.36 -0.33 17.63
N CYS A 290 -5.01 -1.21 18.55
CA CYS A 290 -5.23 -2.65 18.40
C CYS A 290 -6.73 -3.04 18.39
N GLU A 291 -7.57 -2.27 19.05
CA GLU A 291 -9.03 -2.45 19.02
C GLU A 291 -9.64 -1.98 17.69
N LEU A 292 -9.12 -0.88 17.13
CA LEU A 292 -9.63 -0.28 15.89
C LEU A 292 -9.18 -1.04 14.63
N PHE A 293 -7.97 -1.58 14.63
CA PHE A 293 -7.38 -2.22 13.46
C PHE A 293 -7.18 -3.73 13.66
N PRO A 294 -7.84 -4.57 12.86
CA PRO A 294 -7.69 -6.04 12.94
C PRO A 294 -6.36 -6.55 12.35
N SER A 295 -5.52 -5.69 11.80
CA SER A 295 -4.24 -6.03 11.19
C SER A 295 -3.34 -6.79 12.16
N THR A 296 -2.72 -7.87 11.68
CA THR A 296 -1.67 -8.55 12.42
C THR A 296 -0.45 -7.67 12.67
N TYR A 297 -0.21 -6.70 11.78
CA TYR A 297 0.92 -5.78 11.85
C TYR A 297 0.48 -4.38 12.24
N ILE A 298 1.22 -3.76 13.15
CA ILE A 298 1.15 -2.33 13.48
C ILE A 298 2.51 -1.73 13.17
N HIS A 299 2.56 -0.66 12.40
CA HIS A 299 3.80 0.04 12.08
C HIS A 299 4.11 1.05 13.19
N LEU A 300 5.32 1.02 13.71
CA LEU A 300 5.79 1.85 14.83
C LEU A 300 6.83 2.90 14.41
N GLY A 301 7.02 3.12 13.10
CA GLY A 301 7.99 4.08 12.59
C GLY A 301 9.43 3.72 12.93
N GLY A 302 10.09 4.57 13.70
CA GLY A 302 11.45 4.35 14.23
C GLY A 302 12.55 4.96 13.39
N ASP A 303 12.20 5.64 12.30
CA ASP A 303 13.11 6.35 11.42
C ASP A 303 13.52 7.71 11.97
N GLU A 304 14.60 8.22 11.44
CA GLU A 304 15.11 9.59 11.58
C GLU A 304 15.13 10.14 13.02
N ALA A 305 15.14 9.29 14.05
CA ALA A 305 15.12 9.69 15.45
C ALA A 305 16.40 10.48 15.84
N LEU A 306 16.29 11.80 16.00
CA LEU A 306 17.37 12.68 16.39
C LEU A 306 17.58 12.66 17.91
N LYS A 307 18.60 11.95 18.38
CA LYS A 307 18.82 11.63 19.80
C LYS A 307 19.51 12.72 20.63
N GLY A 308 19.80 13.90 20.05
CA GLY A 308 20.52 14.97 20.74
C GLY A 308 19.86 15.46 22.04
N ASN A 309 18.53 15.39 22.14
CA ASN A 309 17.81 15.66 23.38
C ASN A 309 17.94 14.52 24.38
N TRP A 310 17.98 13.25 23.95
CA TRP A 310 18.20 12.11 24.85
C TRP A 310 19.58 12.14 25.48
N ASP A 311 20.62 12.61 24.76
CA ASP A 311 21.98 12.73 25.27
C ASP A 311 22.09 13.73 26.44
N LYS A 312 21.16 14.70 26.51
CA LYS A 312 21.11 15.74 27.52
C LYS A 312 20.04 15.50 28.59
N CYS A 313 19.11 14.57 28.38
CA CYS A 313 17.99 14.32 29.26
C CYS A 313 18.40 13.46 30.45
N PRO A 314 18.19 13.94 31.70
CA PRO A 314 18.54 13.15 32.89
C PRO A 314 17.84 11.79 32.96
N ASP A 315 16.56 11.72 32.58
CA ASP A 315 15.77 10.48 32.58
C ASP A 315 16.29 9.47 31.56
N CYS A 316 16.63 9.92 30.34
CA CYS A 316 17.23 9.06 29.33
C CYS A 316 18.61 8.56 29.73
N GLN A 317 19.44 9.42 30.31
CA GLN A 317 20.76 9.02 30.78
C GLN A 317 20.66 8.07 31.98
N LEU A 318 19.70 8.26 32.89
CA LEU A 318 19.42 7.32 33.98
C LEU A 318 18.93 5.98 33.40
N ALA A 319 18.06 5.97 32.41
CA ALA A 319 17.60 4.75 31.75
C ALA A 319 18.76 3.98 31.07
N ILE A 320 19.66 4.68 30.37
CA ILE A 320 20.86 4.08 29.76
C ILE A 320 21.70 3.40 30.84
N LYS A 321 21.97 4.10 31.95
CA LYS A 321 22.77 3.57 33.06
C LYS A 321 22.11 2.37 33.73
N THR A 322 20.86 2.48 34.12
CA THR A 322 20.13 1.43 34.88
C THR A 322 19.88 0.18 34.06
N LYS A 323 19.62 0.33 32.76
CA LYS A 323 19.42 -0.78 31.82
C LYS A 323 20.74 -1.32 31.23
N LYS A 324 21.88 -0.74 31.62
CA LYS A 324 23.24 -1.11 31.17
C LYS A 324 23.36 -1.02 29.61
N LEU A 325 22.75 -0.02 29.02
CA LEU A 325 22.85 0.29 27.61
C LEU A 325 24.15 1.07 27.31
N LYS A 326 24.64 1.02 26.08
CA LYS A 326 25.92 1.64 25.69
C LYS A 326 25.78 3.09 25.24
N SER A 327 24.60 3.45 24.70
CA SER A 327 24.39 4.74 24.05
C SER A 327 22.90 5.06 23.91
N SER A 328 22.57 6.25 23.41
CA SER A 328 21.21 6.63 22.99
C SER A 328 20.70 5.82 21.79
N HIS A 329 21.61 5.25 20.99
CA HIS A 329 21.23 4.28 19.97
C HIS A 329 20.68 2.98 20.62
N ASP A 330 21.41 2.39 21.57
CA ASP A 330 20.92 1.24 22.34
C ASP A 330 19.61 1.55 23.07
N LEU A 331 19.42 2.78 23.53
CA LEU A 331 18.16 3.22 24.16
C LEU A 331 17.01 3.21 23.16
N GLN A 332 17.23 3.62 21.89
CA GLN A 332 16.22 3.52 20.84
C GLN A 332 15.87 2.06 20.54
N LEU A 333 16.85 1.19 20.41
CA LEU A 333 16.61 -0.23 20.17
C LEU A 333 15.89 -0.91 21.34
N TRP A 334 16.26 -0.55 22.58
CA TRP A 334 15.52 -1.01 23.77
C TRP A 334 14.06 -0.53 23.74
N PHE A 335 13.83 0.75 23.44
CA PHE A 335 12.51 1.33 23.33
C PHE A 335 11.67 0.62 22.26
N SER A 336 12.21 0.44 21.06
CA SER A 336 11.56 -0.28 19.95
C SER A 336 11.26 -1.73 20.33
N SER A 337 12.21 -2.43 20.99
CA SER A 337 12.00 -3.79 21.49
C SER A 337 10.91 -3.84 22.55
N HIS A 338 10.85 -2.85 23.44
CA HIS A 338 9.84 -2.78 24.50
C HIS A 338 8.42 -2.64 23.90
N MET A 339 8.25 -1.74 22.93
CA MET A 339 6.97 -1.53 22.25
C MET A 339 6.58 -2.73 21.38
N ALA A 340 7.52 -3.35 20.67
CA ALA A 340 7.26 -4.56 19.91
C ALA A 340 6.84 -5.74 20.80
N ASN A 341 7.47 -5.91 21.97
CA ASN A 341 7.07 -6.92 22.95
C ASN A 341 5.69 -6.63 23.55
N TYR A 342 5.34 -5.35 23.74
CA TYR A 342 3.99 -4.98 24.14
C TYR A 342 2.94 -5.42 23.11
N LEU A 343 3.20 -5.18 21.82
CA LEU A 343 2.34 -5.66 20.74
C LEU A 343 2.30 -7.20 20.67
N LYS A 344 3.43 -7.88 20.91
CA LYS A 344 3.49 -9.36 20.96
C LYS A 344 2.51 -9.93 22.00
N ASN A 345 2.44 -9.32 23.17
CA ASN A 345 1.51 -9.72 24.24
C ASN A 345 0.04 -9.53 23.86
N LYS A 346 -0.24 -8.69 22.84
CA LYS A 346 -1.56 -8.49 22.24
C LYS A 346 -1.79 -9.33 20.98
N GLY A 347 -0.89 -10.26 20.67
CA GLY A 347 -0.97 -11.12 19.49
C GLY A 347 -0.66 -10.38 18.18
N ARG A 348 0.04 -9.23 18.25
CA ARG A 348 0.41 -8.41 17.09
C ARG A 348 1.91 -8.48 16.80
N LYS A 349 2.28 -8.05 15.60
CA LYS A 349 3.66 -7.88 15.14
C LYS A 349 3.92 -6.40 14.88
N ALA A 350 5.14 -5.94 15.14
CA ALA A 350 5.55 -4.59 14.80
C ALA A 350 6.20 -4.53 13.42
N ILE A 351 6.06 -3.39 12.73
CA ILE A 351 6.91 -3.02 11.59
C ILE A 351 7.70 -1.79 12.02
N PHE A 352 8.96 -1.74 11.64
CA PHE A 352 9.83 -0.56 11.78
C PHE A 352 10.46 -0.21 10.45
N TRP A 353 10.73 1.08 10.24
CA TRP A 353 11.61 1.52 9.16
C TRP A 353 13.02 0.98 9.35
N GLY A 354 13.79 0.91 8.25
CA GLY A 354 15.12 0.32 8.22
C GLY A 354 16.15 0.91 9.17
N ASP A 355 15.90 2.10 9.71
CA ASP A 355 16.78 2.84 10.60
C ASP A 355 17.15 2.09 11.88
N VAL A 356 16.21 1.27 12.37
CA VAL A 356 16.45 0.47 13.61
C VAL A 356 17.44 -0.69 13.41
N VAL A 357 17.86 -0.97 12.18
CA VAL A 357 18.81 -2.05 11.85
C VAL A 357 20.04 -1.58 11.09
N TYR A 358 20.28 -0.26 10.96
CA TYR A 358 21.52 0.22 10.33
C TYR A 358 22.76 -0.15 11.14
N GLU A 359 22.68 -0.13 12.45
CA GLU A 359 23.76 -0.46 13.37
C GLU A 359 23.32 -1.57 14.32
N ASP A 360 24.25 -2.43 14.70
CA ASP A 360 24.04 -3.43 15.73
C ASP A 360 23.96 -2.76 17.11
N GLY A 361 23.17 -3.32 18.03
CA GLY A 361 23.01 -2.78 19.38
C GLY A 361 22.16 -3.68 20.27
N TYR A 362 21.26 -3.08 21.05
CA TYR A 362 20.33 -3.85 21.88
C TYR A 362 19.48 -4.79 21.01
N PRO A 363 19.28 -6.06 21.42
CA PRO A 363 18.61 -7.06 20.59
C PRO A 363 17.13 -6.73 20.33
N LEU A 364 16.74 -6.85 19.07
CA LEU A 364 15.35 -6.71 18.65
C LEU A 364 14.61 -8.08 18.74
N PRO A 365 13.31 -8.10 19.07
CA PRO A 365 12.54 -9.34 19.21
C PRO A 365 12.18 -9.95 17.84
N ASP A 366 11.71 -11.21 17.86
CA ASP A 366 11.36 -12.00 16.68
C ASP A 366 10.02 -11.60 16.02
N ASN A 367 9.19 -10.82 16.70
CA ASN A 367 7.88 -10.38 16.21
C ASN A 367 7.90 -9.07 15.43
N ILE A 368 9.03 -8.73 14.81
CA ILE A 368 9.15 -7.52 13.99
C ILE A 368 9.35 -7.85 12.52
N ALA A 369 8.99 -6.90 11.67
CA ALA A 369 9.39 -6.84 10.26
C ALA A 369 10.05 -5.47 9.99
N ILE A 370 10.93 -5.43 9.02
CA ILE A 370 11.67 -4.21 8.65
C ILE A 370 11.17 -3.71 7.30
N GLN A 371 10.77 -2.44 7.23
CA GLN A 371 10.45 -1.78 5.98
C GLN A 371 11.70 -1.05 5.47
N TRP A 372 12.31 -1.61 4.43
CA TRP A 372 13.53 -1.10 3.83
C TRP A 372 13.22 0.05 2.86
N TRP A 373 13.73 1.25 3.15
CA TRP A 373 13.39 2.44 2.39
C TRP A 373 14.58 3.23 1.85
N ASN A 374 15.63 3.44 2.64
CA ASN A 374 16.68 4.43 2.37
C ASN A 374 17.74 3.94 1.38
N TRP A 375 17.33 3.66 0.15
CA TRP A 375 18.27 3.31 -0.93
C TRP A 375 19.24 4.45 -1.25
N ARG A 376 18.79 5.70 -1.19
CA ARG A 376 19.65 6.87 -1.49
C ARG A 376 20.78 7.07 -0.49
N GLY A 377 20.54 6.89 0.78
CA GLY A 377 21.52 7.07 1.86
C GLY A 377 22.32 5.81 2.15
N HIS A 378 21.62 4.73 2.45
CA HIS A 378 22.22 3.52 3.01
C HIS A 378 22.16 2.30 2.07
N LYS A 379 21.70 2.50 0.82
CA LYS A 379 21.58 1.41 -0.16
C LYS A 379 20.76 0.24 0.41
N ASP A 380 21.34 -0.95 0.38
CA ASP A 380 20.75 -2.20 0.84
C ASP A 380 21.17 -2.59 2.27
N LEU A 381 21.73 -1.65 3.05
CA LEU A 381 22.26 -1.95 4.40
C LEU A 381 21.17 -2.52 5.32
N ALA A 382 20.00 -1.85 5.41
CA ALA A 382 18.90 -2.33 6.24
C ALA A 382 18.38 -3.69 5.76
N LEU A 383 18.27 -3.91 4.44
CA LEU A 383 17.88 -5.19 3.86
C LEU A 383 18.85 -6.31 4.29
N LYS A 384 20.16 -6.09 4.13
CA LYS A 384 21.21 -7.07 4.50
C LYS A 384 21.20 -7.38 5.99
N ASN A 385 21.10 -6.34 6.83
CA ASN A 385 21.10 -6.52 8.28
C ASN A 385 19.83 -7.20 8.76
N ALA A 386 18.64 -6.85 8.25
CA ALA A 386 17.40 -7.51 8.59
C ALA A 386 17.43 -9.00 8.22
N ILE A 387 17.87 -9.35 7.02
CA ILE A 387 18.01 -10.75 6.58
C ILE A 387 19.03 -11.51 7.44
N ARG A 388 20.20 -10.91 7.73
CA ARG A 388 21.22 -11.50 8.60
C ARG A 388 20.66 -11.83 10.00
N ASN A 389 19.79 -10.96 10.50
CA ASN A 389 19.18 -11.09 11.83
C ASN A 389 17.87 -11.92 11.82
N GLY A 390 17.47 -12.45 10.66
CA GLY A 390 16.26 -13.29 10.52
C GLY A 390 14.94 -12.52 10.56
N HIS A 391 14.95 -11.20 10.37
CA HIS A 391 13.73 -10.39 10.33
C HIS A 391 13.12 -10.36 8.93
N PRO A 392 11.79 -10.57 8.81
CA PRO A 392 11.08 -10.34 7.55
C PRO A 392 11.24 -8.90 7.05
N VAL A 393 11.27 -8.74 5.71
CA VAL A 393 11.50 -7.45 5.07
C VAL A 393 10.35 -7.08 4.13
N ILE A 394 9.93 -5.83 4.18
CA ILE A 394 9.06 -5.17 3.21
C ILE A 394 9.93 -4.21 2.40
N CYS A 395 9.95 -4.37 1.08
CA CYS A 395 10.75 -3.52 0.20
C CYS A 395 9.98 -2.25 -0.18
N SER A 396 10.52 -1.08 0.16
CA SER A 396 9.89 0.23 -0.04
C SER A 396 10.92 1.31 -0.36
N THR A 397 11.83 1.02 -1.29
CA THR A 397 12.97 1.90 -1.57
C THR A 397 12.54 3.30 -2.01
N ASN A 398 13.19 4.35 -1.48
CA ASN A 398 12.93 5.73 -1.86
C ASN A 398 13.40 6.08 -3.30
N TYR A 399 14.04 5.14 -4.00
CA TYR A 399 14.12 5.13 -5.44
C TYR A 399 13.04 4.23 -5.99
N TYR A 400 12.14 4.85 -6.75
CA TYR A 400 11.10 4.30 -7.59
C TYR A 400 9.85 3.76 -6.86
N MET A 401 9.87 3.70 -5.50
CA MET A 401 8.68 3.34 -4.71
C MET A 401 8.07 4.54 -3.95
N TYR A 402 8.78 5.69 -3.84
CA TYR A 402 8.24 6.92 -3.24
C TYR A 402 7.63 7.80 -4.34
N LEU A 403 6.34 7.57 -4.61
CA LEU A 403 5.63 8.16 -5.76
C LEU A 403 5.27 9.64 -5.57
N ASN A 404 5.50 10.22 -4.39
CA ASN A 404 5.49 11.67 -4.16
C ASN A 404 6.63 12.39 -4.90
N PHE A 405 7.77 11.72 -5.17
CA PHE A 405 8.84 12.31 -5.97
C PHE A 405 8.32 12.60 -7.38
N PRO A 406 8.48 13.83 -7.90
CA PRO A 406 7.96 14.20 -9.21
C PRO A 406 8.76 13.61 -10.36
N VAL A 407 8.21 13.70 -11.55
CA VAL A 407 8.92 13.29 -12.79
C VAL A 407 10.02 14.30 -13.14
N THR A 408 9.79 15.58 -12.88
CA THR A 408 10.77 16.67 -13.07
C THR A 408 11.04 17.42 -11.77
N PRO A 409 12.15 18.15 -11.64
CA PRO A 409 12.45 18.92 -10.43
C PRO A 409 11.31 19.84 -10.02
N TRP A 410 11.04 19.87 -8.73
CA TRP A 410 9.99 20.66 -8.11
C TRP A 410 10.42 21.11 -6.72
N LYS A 411 9.67 22.00 -6.05
CA LYS A 411 9.98 22.52 -4.71
C LYS A 411 10.35 21.40 -3.74
N GLY A 412 11.55 21.44 -3.19
CA GLY A 412 12.08 20.43 -2.28
C GLY A 412 12.51 19.08 -2.93
N TYR A 413 12.25 18.92 -4.23
CA TYR A 413 12.62 17.73 -5.00
C TYR A 413 13.57 18.10 -6.14
N GLU A 414 14.86 18.03 -5.87
CA GLU A 414 15.89 18.26 -6.88
C GLU A 414 16.00 17.10 -7.88
N ALA A 415 16.80 17.28 -8.94
CA ALA A 415 16.96 16.30 -10.01
C ALA A 415 17.30 14.87 -9.53
N ASN A 416 18.03 14.75 -8.42
CA ASN A 416 18.36 13.46 -7.81
C ASN A 416 17.18 12.79 -7.06
N ARG A 417 16.04 13.46 -6.94
CA ARG A 417 14.78 12.94 -6.36
C ARG A 417 13.67 12.83 -7.39
N THR A 418 13.99 12.83 -8.68
CA THR A 418 13.02 12.71 -9.75
C THR A 418 13.19 11.37 -10.47
N PHE A 419 12.07 10.77 -10.88
CA PHE A 419 12.07 9.57 -11.70
C PHE A 419 10.73 9.44 -12.44
N ASP A 420 10.76 8.77 -13.57
CA ASP A 420 9.60 8.58 -14.42
C ASP A 420 9.10 7.12 -14.43
N LEU A 421 8.11 6.84 -15.25
CA LEU A 421 7.53 5.50 -15.40
C LEU A 421 8.57 4.47 -15.87
N LYS A 422 9.48 4.87 -16.78
CA LYS A 422 10.52 3.98 -17.33
C LYS A 422 11.54 3.60 -16.25
N ASP A 423 11.93 4.57 -15.41
CA ASP A 423 12.80 4.34 -14.26
C ASP A 423 12.18 3.32 -13.29
N VAL A 424 10.88 3.48 -12.94
CA VAL A 424 10.17 2.53 -12.08
C VAL A 424 10.14 1.14 -12.69
N TYR A 425 9.79 1.02 -13.96
CA TYR A 425 9.59 -0.26 -14.61
C TYR A 425 10.91 -1.06 -14.78
N LEU A 426 12.01 -0.38 -15.15
CA LEU A 426 13.27 -1.04 -15.49
C LEU A 426 14.28 -1.13 -14.33
N HIS A 427 14.24 -0.19 -13.37
CA HIS A 427 15.35 0.01 -12.44
C HIS A 427 14.97 -0.14 -10.97
N ASN A 428 13.71 -0.48 -10.63
CA ASN A 428 13.25 -0.61 -9.26
C ASN A 428 14.07 -1.66 -8.47
N PRO A 429 14.87 -1.25 -7.45
CA PRO A 429 15.67 -2.19 -6.69
C PRO A 429 14.82 -3.11 -5.80
N SER A 430 13.62 -2.67 -5.39
CA SER A 430 12.67 -3.50 -4.63
C SER A 430 12.19 -4.72 -5.41
N TYR A 431 12.07 -4.62 -6.73
CA TYR A 431 11.65 -5.71 -7.60
C TYR A 431 12.68 -6.85 -7.69
N LYS A 432 13.97 -6.54 -7.54
CA LYS A 432 15.08 -7.49 -7.75
C LYS A 432 15.40 -8.37 -6.52
N THR A 433 14.73 -8.16 -5.39
CA THR A 433 15.09 -8.80 -4.10
C THR A 433 14.25 -10.02 -3.71
N GLU A 434 13.29 -10.42 -4.52
CA GLU A 434 12.22 -11.37 -4.19
C GLU A 434 12.62 -12.83 -3.91
N THR A 435 13.82 -13.24 -4.26
CA THR A 435 14.26 -14.65 -4.13
C THR A 435 14.52 -15.08 -2.69
N ASN A 436 14.56 -14.15 -1.74
CA ASN A 436 14.81 -14.46 -0.34
C ASN A 436 13.47 -14.73 0.40
N PRO A 437 13.32 -15.86 1.12
CA PRO A 437 12.08 -16.22 1.81
C PRO A 437 11.65 -15.25 2.92
N LEU A 438 12.55 -14.39 3.41
CA LEU A 438 12.23 -13.34 4.36
C LEU A 438 11.59 -12.10 3.70
N ILE A 439 11.58 -11.99 2.38
CA ILE A 439 10.90 -10.90 1.69
C ILE A 439 9.39 -11.13 1.71
N LEU A 440 8.67 -10.32 2.46
CA LEU A 440 7.20 -10.36 2.51
C LEU A 440 6.57 -9.82 1.22
N GLY A 441 7.18 -8.79 0.62
CA GLY A 441 6.71 -8.14 -0.58
C GLY A 441 7.11 -6.67 -0.65
N MET A 442 6.25 -5.83 -1.26
CA MET A 442 6.58 -4.44 -1.54
C MET A 442 5.50 -3.47 -1.04
N THR A 443 5.95 -2.26 -0.67
CA THR A 443 5.09 -1.10 -0.37
C THR A 443 5.54 0.08 -1.22
N CYS A 444 4.66 0.66 -2.04
CA CYS A 444 4.89 1.99 -2.59
C CYS A 444 4.25 3.05 -1.69
N ALA A 445 4.88 4.21 -1.63
CA ALA A 445 4.49 5.27 -0.72
C ALA A 445 4.18 6.58 -1.46
N LEU A 446 3.19 7.31 -0.94
CA LEU A 446 2.97 8.70 -1.26
C LEU A 446 3.08 9.51 0.03
N TRP A 447 4.23 10.14 0.22
CA TRP A 447 4.44 11.12 1.27
C TRP A 447 3.82 12.46 0.89
N ALA A 448 3.33 13.19 1.87
CA ALA A 448 2.70 14.49 1.68
C ALA A 448 3.61 15.65 2.16
N ASP A 449 4.92 15.44 2.10
CA ASP A 449 5.95 16.43 2.38
C ASP A 449 6.06 17.50 1.27
N TYR A 450 6.78 18.57 1.54
CA TYR A 450 7.06 19.69 0.60
C TYR A 450 5.81 20.29 -0.09
N GLY A 451 4.63 20.20 0.55
CA GLY A 451 3.39 20.80 0.04
C GLY A 451 2.66 19.95 -0.99
N VAL A 452 2.86 18.63 -1.00
CA VAL A 452 2.02 17.69 -1.77
C VAL A 452 0.60 17.69 -1.18
N THR A 453 -0.36 18.26 -1.89
CA THR A 453 -1.75 18.41 -1.49
C THR A 453 -2.64 17.27 -2.01
N GLU A 454 -3.86 17.17 -1.49
CA GLU A 454 -4.81 16.10 -1.85
C GLU A 454 -5.10 16.02 -3.36
N ASP A 455 -5.18 17.15 -4.04
CA ASP A 455 -5.46 17.25 -5.49
C ASP A 455 -4.28 16.84 -6.38
N MET A 456 -3.06 16.82 -5.83
CA MET A 456 -1.87 16.36 -6.55
C MET A 456 -1.69 14.85 -6.54
N ILE A 457 -2.37 14.12 -5.65
CA ILE A 457 -2.09 12.69 -5.40
C ILE A 457 -2.20 11.86 -6.67
N ASP A 458 -3.28 11.99 -7.43
CA ASP A 458 -3.49 11.20 -8.66
C ASP A 458 -2.32 11.35 -9.64
N ARG A 459 -1.92 12.59 -9.90
CA ARG A 459 -0.87 12.93 -10.88
C ARG A 459 0.53 12.53 -10.41
N ARG A 460 0.72 12.40 -9.11
CA ARG A 460 1.95 11.84 -8.51
C ARG A 460 1.97 10.32 -8.63
N LEU A 461 0.83 9.67 -8.49
CA LEU A 461 0.72 8.22 -8.57
C LEU A 461 0.72 7.71 -10.01
N PHE A 462 -0.20 8.22 -10.84
CA PHE A 462 -0.41 7.72 -12.21
C PHE A 462 0.48 8.44 -13.23
N PRO A 463 1.03 7.68 -14.21
CA PRO A 463 0.86 6.24 -14.42
C PRO A 463 1.87 5.36 -13.67
N ARG A 464 2.80 5.88 -12.87
CA ARG A 464 3.91 5.12 -12.27
C ARG A 464 3.47 3.98 -11.35
N ILE A 465 2.36 4.16 -10.64
CA ILE A 465 1.81 3.11 -9.77
C ILE A 465 1.39 1.85 -10.55
N LEU A 466 1.09 1.99 -11.85
CA LEU A 466 0.76 0.85 -12.72
C LEU A 466 1.97 -0.08 -12.89
N ALA A 467 3.18 0.48 -13.04
CA ALA A 467 4.42 -0.30 -13.10
C ALA A 467 4.71 -1.02 -11.77
N VAL A 468 4.47 -0.33 -10.65
CA VAL A 468 4.61 -0.94 -9.32
C VAL A 468 3.62 -2.09 -9.14
N ALA A 469 2.35 -1.90 -9.53
CA ALA A 469 1.33 -2.94 -9.44
C ALA A 469 1.67 -4.16 -10.30
N GLU A 470 2.17 -3.95 -11.52
CA GLU A 470 2.67 -5.01 -12.41
C GLU A 470 3.78 -5.80 -11.72
N GLN A 471 4.76 -5.12 -11.13
CA GLN A 471 5.88 -5.74 -10.42
C GLN A 471 5.46 -6.48 -9.15
N MET A 472 4.40 -6.06 -8.47
CA MET A 472 3.87 -6.72 -7.27
C MET A 472 3.07 -7.97 -7.60
N TRP A 473 2.42 -7.98 -8.76
CA TRP A 473 1.42 -9.00 -9.09
C TRP A 473 1.92 -10.03 -10.10
N TYR A 474 2.51 -9.60 -11.23
CA TYR A 474 2.81 -10.47 -12.36
C TYR A 474 3.98 -11.41 -12.08
N LYS A 475 3.79 -12.73 -12.31
CA LYS A 475 4.79 -13.78 -12.07
C LYS A 475 5.73 -14.02 -13.22
N GLY A 476 5.33 -13.68 -14.44
CA GLY A 476 6.14 -13.89 -15.64
C GLY A 476 7.28 -12.87 -15.79
N GLU A 477 8.05 -13.02 -16.85
CA GLU A 477 9.00 -11.99 -17.26
C GLU A 477 8.26 -10.76 -17.76
N LEU A 478 8.66 -9.58 -17.24
CA LEU A 478 8.08 -8.31 -17.69
C LEU A 478 8.34 -8.14 -19.20
N CYS A 479 7.32 -7.70 -19.93
CA CYS A 479 7.49 -7.39 -21.35
C CYS A 479 8.39 -6.16 -21.55
N SER A 480 8.73 -5.82 -22.81
CA SER A 480 9.49 -4.61 -23.07
C SER A 480 8.75 -3.37 -22.55
N PHE A 481 9.51 -2.35 -22.11
CA PHE A 481 8.91 -1.10 -21.66
C PHE A 481 7.97 -0.49 -22.70
N ASP A 482 8.34 -0.53 -23.97
CA ASP A 482 7.51 0.05 -25.05
C ASP A 482 6.16 -0.67 -25.19
N THR A 483 6.14 -1.99 -25.02
CA THR A 483 4.90 -2.79 -25.01
C THR A 483 4.03 -2.43 -23.81
N PHE A 484 4.62 -2.35 -22.62
CA PHE A 484 3.93 -1.97 -21.40
C PHE A 484 3.37 -0.55 -21.48
N TYR A 485 4.18 0.40 -21.94
CA TYR A 485 3.79 1.80 -22.09
C TYR A 485 2.66 1.97 -23.12
N SER A 486 2.75 1.26 -24.26
CA SER A 486 1.66 1.24 -25.24
C SER A 486 0.32 0.76 -24.65
N ASN A 487 0.36 -0.28 -23.78
CA ASN A 487 -0.85 -0.75 -23.09
C ASN A 487 -1.40 0.30 -22.11
N ILE A 488 -0.52 1.01 -21.39
CA ILE A 488 -0.91 2.11 -20.49
C ILE A 488 -1.64 3.21 -21.26
N LEU A 489 -1.07 3.69 -22.38
CA LEU A 489 -1.67 4.76 -23.19
C LEU A 489 -3.06 4.38 -23.70
N GLN A 490 -3.28 3.11 -24.08
CA GLN A 490 -4.58 2.63 -24.50
C GLN A 490 -5.60 2.58 -23.35
N LYS A 491 -5.14 2.49 -22.08
CA LYS A 491 -6.02 2.40 -20.91
C LYS A 491 -6.19 3.73 -20.16
N GLU A 492 -5.43 4.76 -20.49
CA GLU A 492 -5.48 6.05 -19.81
C GLU A 492 -6.91 6.61 -19.72
N ASN A 493 -7.65 6.63 -20.83
CA ASN A 493 -9.03 7.10 -20.83
C ASN A 493 -9.95 6.27 -19.94
N TRP A 494 -9.69 4.96 -19.80
CA TRP A 494 -10.45 4.11 -18.89
C TRP A 494 -10.14 4.45 -17.43
N PHE A 495 -8.87 4.62 -17.05
CA PHE A 495 -8.49 5.04 -15.69
C PHE A 495 -9.02 6.44 -15.35
N ASN A 496 -9.00 7.38 -16.30
CA ASN A 496 -9.59 8.71 -16.12
C ASN A 496 -11.09 8.63 -15.83
N LYS A 497 -11.84 7.74 -16.50
CA LYS A 497 -13.25 7.48 -16.19
C LYS A 497 -13.46 6.83 -14.82
N GLN A 498 -12.47 6.11 -14.29
CA GLN A 498 -12.50 5.60 -12.91
C GLN A 498 -12.20 6.70 -11.88
N GLY A 499 -11.89 7.91 -12.29
CA GLY A 499 -11.59 9.06 -11.43
C GLY A 499 -10.11 9.24 -11.11
N PHE A 500 -9.19 8.59 -11.85
CA PHE A 500 -7.74 8.72 -11.65
C PHE A 500 -7.10 9.53 -12.76
N GLN A 501 -6.59 10.71 -12.42
CA GLN A 501 -5.94 11.60 -13.37
C GLN A 501 -4.47 11.23 -13.55
N PHE A 502 -4.03 11.13 -14.81
CA PHE A 502 -2.62 10.88 -15.11
C PHE A 502 -1.79 12.17 -15.01
N GLY A 503 -0.62 12.05 -14.43
CA GLY A 503 0.46 13.01 -14.55
C GLY A 503 1.40 12.64 -15.70
N PRO A 504 2.56 13.33 -15.81
CA PRO A 504 3.57 13.00 -16.82
C PRO A 504 4.06 11.56 -16.66
N ALA A 505 4.09 10.82 -17.76
CA ALA A 505 4.61 9.45 -17.77
C ALA A 505 6.14 9.43 -17.85
N LEU A 506 6.74 10.24 -18.71
CA LEU A 506 8.17 10.29 -19.03
C LEU A 506 8.70 11.70 -18.83
N LYS A 507 9.99 11.84 -18.50
CA LYS A 507 10.67 13.13 -18.37
C LYS A 507 10.59 13.97 -19.65
N GLU A 508 10.62 13.31 -20.79
CA GLU A 508 10.55 13.96 -22.11
C GLU A 508 9.16 14.51 -22.45
N ASN A 509 8.12 13.98 -21.79
CA ASN A 509 6.72 14.40 -22.00
C ASN A 509 6.32 15.56 -21.07
N THR A 510 7.23 16.04 -20.25
CA THR A 510 6.94 17.18 -19.39
C THR A 510 7.04 18.45 -20.20
N ASP A 511 5.90 19.04 -20.49
CA ASP A 511 5.81 20.45 -20.85
C ASP A 511 6.31 21.27 -19.64
N HIS A 512 7.18 22.25 -19.90
CA HIS A 512 7.63 23.18 -18.87
C HIS A 512 6.48 24.03 -18.29
N SER A 513 5.31 24.02 -18.93
CA SER A 513 4.06 24.60 -18.43
C SER A 513 3.34 23.69 -17.43
N TYR A 514 3.79 22.43 -17.21
CA TYR A 514 3.18 21.53 -16.26
C TYR A 514 3.52 21.98 -14.84
N GLN A 515 2.66 22.81 -14.30
CA GLN A 515 2.75 23.27 -12.92
C GLN A 515 2.12 22.22 -12.02
N TRP A 516 2.87 21.80 -11.03
CA TRP A 516 2.41 20.97 -9.93
C TRP A 516 1.73 21.82 -8.84
N ASP A 517 1.57 23.13 -9.09
CA ASP A 517 0.98 24.11 -8.20
C ASP A 517 -0.54 24.00 -8.10
#